data_e9a4628401819e8c6708fc66891b7c4d
#
_entry.id   e9a4628401819e8c6708fc66891b7c4d
#
_cell.length_a   1.000
_cell.length_b   1.000
_cell.length_c   1.000
_cell.angle_alpha   90.00
_cell.angle_beta   90.00
_cell.angle_gamma   90.00
#
_symmetry.space_group_name_H-M   'P 1'
#
loop_
_entity.id
_entity.type
_entity.pdbx_description
1 polymer ?
#
loop_
_entity_poly.entity_id
_entity_poly.type
_entity_poly.pdbx_seq_one_letter_code
_entity_poly.pdbx_strand_id
1 'polypeptide(L)'
;TAPTETPAPTEIPQPTATPTPALVSVGLQIEPGDASVVILDAEGNPVSAEENGRYSLLQGQAYELYVRKEGYQEFYQKITADSAVTEYTITLLSGNTALKGLYVSSSDKYGKGILKLSPDLAPDKEKFEASYDGERQSLNIWPEVEDEKASVKVYAISGIKAGTVE
;
A
#
# COMPACT_ATOMS: atom_id res chain seq x y z
N THR A 1 19.59 83.64 3.13
CA THR A 1 18.72 82.51 3.49
C THR A 1 18.74 81.56 2.34
N ALA A 2 19.31 80.35 2.59
CA ALA A 2 19.34 79.25 1.62
C ALA A 2 17.97 78.54 1.58
N PRO A 3 17.51 78.08 0.41
CA PRO A 3 16.26 77.33 0.30
C PRO A 3 16.41 75.97 0.96
N THR A 4 15.42 75.61 1.80
CA THR A 4 15.30 74.30 2.43
C THR A 4 14.82 73.33 1.35
N GLU A 5 15.61 72.30 1.04
CA GLU A 5 15.21 71.23 0.13
C GLU A 5 14.11 70.36 0.76
N THR A 6 13.01 70.19 0.04
CA THR A 6 11.92 69.30 0.41
C THR A 6 12.39 67.83 0.19
N PRO A 7 12.32 66.95 1.19
CA PRO A 7 12.70 65.57 1.00
C PRO A 7 11.82 64.93 -0.07
N ALA A 8 12.43 64.10 -0.94
CA ALA A 8 11.76 63.34 -1.97
C ALA A 8 10.83 62.31 -1.33
N PRO A 9 9.68 61.99 -1.93
CA PRO A 9 8.77 60.97 -1.41
C PRO A 9 9.46 59.61 -1.40
N THR A 10 9.43 58.97 -0.25
CA THR A 10 9.91 57.58 -0.10
C THR A 10 8.98 56.67 -0.90
N GLU A 11 9.52 55.93 -1.89
CA GLU A 11 8.75 54.94 -2.66
C GLU A 11 8.25 53.85 -1.72
N ILE A 12 6.93 53.66 -1.71
CA ILE A 12 6.28 52.56 -1.00
C ILE A 12 6.63 51.25 -1.76
N PRO A 13 7.23 50.24 -1.13
CA PRO A 13 7.54 48.99 -1.83
C PRO A 13 6.26 48.36 -2.40
N GLN A 14 6.28 48.13 -3.71
CA GLN A 14 5.19 47.50 -4.43
C GLN A 14 5.03 46.08 -3.87
N PRO A 15 3.81 45.63 -3.55
CA PRO A 15 3.60 44.26 -3.05
C PRO A 15 4.13 43.25 -4.07
N THR A 16 5.06 42.40 -3.64
CA THR A 16 5.59 41.30 -4.44
C THR A 16 4.45 40.31 -4.66
N ALA A 17 4.13 40.01 -5.91
CA ALA A 17 3.11 39.02 -6.26
C ALA A 17 3.47 37.71 -5.62
N THR A 18 2.58 37.15 -4.77
CA THR A 18 2.71 35.81 -4.23
C THR A 18 2.69 34.82 -5.41
N PRO A 19 3.68 33.95 -5.57
CA PRO A 19 3.69 33.00 -6.68
C PRO A 19 2.43 32.11 -6.63
N THR A 20 1.73 32.03 -7.75
CA THR A 20 0.60 31.09 -7.89
C THR A 20 1.12 29.67 -7.73
N PRO A 21 0.53 28.84 -6.85
CA PRO A 21 0.96 27.47 -6.68
C PRO A 21 0.90 26.69 -8.01
N ALA A 22 1.96 25.97 -8.34
CA ALA A 22 1.99 25.15 -9.55
C ALA A 22 1.09 23.92 -9.37
N LEU A 23 0.41 23.51 -10.44
CA LEU A 23 -0.38 22.28 -10.48
C LEU A 23 0.47 21.14 -11.07
N VAL A 24 0.32 19.94 -10.51
CA VAL A 24 0.91 18.69 -11.00
C VAL A 24 -0.22 17.78 -11.45
N SER A 25 -0.13 17.28 -12.69
CA SER A 25 -1.09 16.32 -13.23
C SER A 25 -0.65 14.89 -12.86
N VAL A 26 -1.47 14.20 -12.10
CA VAL A 26 -1.19 12.84 -11.58
C VAL A 26 -2.16 11.84 -12.18
N GLY A 27 -1.64 10.72 -12.72
CA GLY A 27 -2.40 9.57 -13.17
C GLY A 27 -2.40 8.45 -12.15
N LEU A 28 -3.43 7.60 -12.20
CA LEU A 28 -3.54 6.40 -11.38
C LEU A 28 -3.76 5.19 -12.28
N GLN A 29 -2.89 4.20 -12.18
CA GLN A 29 -3.10 2.86 -12.75
C GLN A 29 -3.50 1.93 -11.63
N ILE A 30 -4.72 1.41 -11.69
CA ILE A 30 -5.29 0.60 -10.61
C ILE A 30 -5.69 -0.76 -11.15
N GLU A 31 -5.28 -1.79 -10.44
CA GLU A 31 -5.70 -3.17 -10.68
C GLU A 31 -6.43 -3.71 -9.44
N PRO A 32 -7.71 -4.11 -9.57
CA PRO A 32 -8.55 -4.10 -10.78
C PRO A 32 -9.05 -2.69 -11.14
N GLY A 33 -9.16 -2.42 -12.45
CA GLY A 33 -9.43 -1.08 -13.01
C GLY A 33 -10.80 -0.46 -12.72
N ASP A 34 -11.72 -1.23 -12.14
CA ASP A 34 -13.08 -0.79 -11.75
C ASP A 34 -13.16 -0.45 -10.24
N ALA A 35 -12.03 -0.30 -9.56
CA ALA A 35 -12.00 0.13 -8.16
C ALA A 35 -12.41 1.61 -8.02
N SER A 36 -13.07 1.93 -6.92
CA SER A 36 -13.42 3.30 -6.55
C SER A 36 -12.21 4.03 -5.98
N VAL A 37 -11.99 5.27 -6.43
CA VAL A 37 -10.89 6.14 -5.99
C VAL A 37 -11.44 7.37 -5.31
N VAL A 38 -10.82 7.74 -4.19
CA VAL A 38 -11.06 9.01 -3.50
C VAL A 38 -9.71 9.63 -3.15
N ILE A 39 -9.48 10.86 -3.60
CA ILE A 39 -8.35 11.67 -3.16
C ILE A 39 -8.90 12.81 -2.32
N LEU A 40 -8.37 13.01 -1.12
CA LEU A 40 -8.73 14.11 -0.23
C LEU A 40 -7.55 15.08 -0.11
N ASP A 41 -7.85 16.38 -0.08
CA ASP A 41 -6.89 17.42 0.27
C ASP A 41 -6.61 17.49 1.77
N ALA A 42 -5.78 18.43 2.22
CA ALA A 42 -5.42 18.60 3.62
C ALA A 42 -6.61 19.00 4.53
N GLU A 43 -7.65 19.58 3.95
CA GLU A 43 -8.89 19.98 4.61
C GLU A 43 -9.95 18.85 4.61
N GLY A 44 -9.66 17.72 3.92
CA GLY A 44 -10.55 16.58 3.81
C GLY A 44 -11.58 16.70 2.67
N ASN A 45 -11.40 17.66 1.76
CA ASN A 45 -12.30 17.79 0.61
C ASN A 45 -11.88 16.86 -0.52
N PRO A 46 -12.84 16.23 -1.23
CA PRO A 46 -12.53 15.36 -2.35
C PRO A 46 -12.03 16.15 -3.57
N VAL A 47 -10.94 15.67 -4.16
CA VAL A 47 -10.42 16.16 -5.45
C VAL A 47 -11.03 15.33 -6.57
N SER A 48 -11.68 15.98 -7.53
CA SER A 48 -12.27 15.29 -8.68
C SER A 48 -11.23 15.03 -9.77
N ALA A 49 -11.38 13.90 -10.47
CA ALA A 49 -10.62 13.66 -11.68
C ALA A 49 -11.06 14.60 -12.81
N GLU A 50 -10.14 14.94 -13.68
CA GLU A 50 -10.40 15.64 -14.94
C GLU A 50 -11.05 14.68 -15.95
N GLU A 51 -11.53 15.23 -17.09
CA GLU A 51 -12.12 14.44 -18.18
C GLU A 51 -11.18 13.34 -18.74
N ASN A 52 -9.86 13.56 -18.64
CA ASN A 52 -8.83 12.61 -19.05
C ASN A 52 -8.52 11.53 -18.00
N GLY A 53 -9.23 11.52 -16.85
CA GLY A 53 -9.02 10.60 -15.74
C GLY A 53 -7.81 10.92 -14.86
N ARG A 54 -7.16 12.06 -15.05
CA ARG A 54 -6.03 12.53 -14.22
C ARG A 54 -6.49 13.50 -13.14
N TYR A 55 -5.67 13.70 -12.14
CA TYR A 55 -5.93 14.62 -11.03
C TYR A 55 -4.95 15.79 -11.06
N SER A 56 -5.46 17.01 -11.00
CA SER A 56 -4.65 18.23 -10.85
C SER A 56 -4.45 18.54 -9.37
N LEU A 57 -3.25 18.34 -8.88
CA LEU A 57 -2.86 18.52 -7.48
C LEU A 57 -1.92 19.71 -7.32
N LEU A 58 -2.04 20.46 -6.23
CA LEU A 58 -1.14 21.56 -5.90
C LEU A 58 0.24 21.02 -5.50
N GLN A 59 1.28 21.43 -6.21
CA GLN A 59 2.66 21.01 -5.97
C GLN A 59 3.09 21.28 -4.52
N GLY A 60 3.69 20.25 -3.90
CA GLY A 60 4.17 20.32 -2.51
C GLY A 60 3.10 20.09 -1.45
N GLN A 61 1.82 19.97 -1.83
CA GLN A 61 0.73 19.66 -0.92
C GLN A 61 0.59 18.17 -0.69
N ALA A 62 0.16 17.80 0.53
CA ALA A 62 -0.13 16.42 0.90
C ALA A 62 -1.60 16.10 0.63
N TYR A 63 -1.85 14.88 0.16
CA TYR A 63 -3.17 14.33 -0.13
C TYR A 63 -3.31 12.93 0.46
N GLU A 64 -4.53 12.53 0.74
CA GLU A 64 -4.86 11.18 1.16
C GLU A 64 -5.53 10.44 0.01
N LEU A 65 -4.94 9.34 -0.42
CA LEU A 65 -5.43 8.49 -1.50
C LEU A 65 -6.03 7.22 -0.92
N TYR A 66 -7.30 6.99 -1.22
CA TYR A 66 -8.05 5.79 -0.88
C TYR A 66 -8.48 5.07 -2.15
N VAL A 67 -8.27 3.76 -2.20
CA VAL A 67 -8.78 2.91 -3.29
C VAL A 67 -9.53 1.74 -2.67
N ARG A 68 -10.77 1.53 -3.11
CA ARG A 68 -11.69 0.53 -2.56
C ARG A 68 -12.36 -0.27 -3.65
N LYS A 69 -12.50 -1.55 -3.40
CA LYS A 69 -13.32 -2.45 -4.20
C LYS A 69 -13.86 -3.56 -3.31
N GLU A 70 -15.10 -3.96 -3.56
CA GLU A 70 -15.71 -5.10 -2.87
C GLU A 70 -14.90 -6.39 -3.12
N GLY A 71 -14.66 -7.17 -2.07
CA GLY A 71 -13.82 -8.37 -2.11
C GLY A 71 -12.32 -8.12 -2.06
N TYR A 72 -11.87 -6.87 -1.89
CA TYR A 72 -10.46 -6.49 -1.79
C TYR A 72 -10.19 -5.73 -0.50
N GLN A 73 -8.92 -5.75 -0.08
CA GLN A 73 -8.45 -4.91 1.02
C GLN A 73 -8.42 -3.45 0.58
N GLU A 74 -8.86 -2.56 1.46
CA GLU A 74 -8.76 -1.12 1.21
C GLU A 74 -7.29 -0.70 1.13
N PHE A 75 -6.96 0.06 0.10
CA PHE A 75 -5.66 0.71 -0.03
C PHE A 75 -5.75 2.15 0.46
N TYR A 76 -4.79 2.54 1.29
CA TYR A 76 -4.61 3.90 1.79
C TYR A 76 -3.17 4.33 1.68
N GLN A 77 -2.93 5.53 1.16
CA GLN A 77 -1.60 6.12 1.12
C GLN A 77 -1.67 7.66 1.23
N LYS A 78 -0.79 8.25 2.04
CA LYS A 78 -0.50 9.68 1.95
C LYS A 78 0.48 9.91 0.82
N ILE A 79 0.14 10.82 -0.08
CA ILE A 79 0.97 11.23 -1.21
C ILE A 79 1.27 12.73 -1.10
N THR A 80 2.43 13.16 -1.58
CA THR A 80 2.74 14.58 -1.77
C THR A 80 2.83 14.83 -3.27
N ALA A 81 2.12 15.83 -3.75
CA ALA A 81 2.15 16.18 -5.17
C ALA A 81 3.53 16.68 -5.56
N ASP A 82 4.22 15.94 -6.42
CA ASP A 82 5.56 16.25 -6.92
C ASP A 82 5.58 16.13 -8.44
N SER A 83 6.16 17.10 -9.10
CA SER A 83 6.33 17.10 -10.57
C SER A 83 7.20 15.94 -11.07
N ALA A 84 8.01 15.31 -10.21
CA ALA A 84 8.80 14.12 -10.54
C ALA A 84 7.97 12.82 -10.53
N VAL A 85 6.79 12.82 -9.88
CA VAL A 85 5.91 11.64 -9.76
C VAL A 85 4.58 11.95 -10.42
N THR A 86 4.43 11.53 -11.67
CA THR A 86 3.23 11.81 -12.47
C THR A 86 2.29 10.61 -12.59
N GLU A 87 2.66 9.45 -12.05
CA GLU A 87 1.88 8.20 -12.13
C GLU A 87 2.04 7.37 -10.86
N TYR A 88 0.94 6.85 -10.34
CA TYR A 88 0.93 5.86 -9.26
C TYR A 88 0.31 4.56 -9.76
N THR A 89 0.99 3.45 -9.53
CA THR A 89 0.47 2.11 -9.81
C THR A 89 0.04 1.45 -8.51
N ILE A 90 -1.22 1.01 -8.44
CA ILE A 90 -1.83 0.44 -7.26
C ILE A 90 -2.47 -0.90 -7.62
N THR A 91 -2.03 -1.96 -6.97
CA THR A 91 -2.65 -3.28 -7.06
C THR A 91 -3.33 -3.60 -5.74
N LEU A 92 -4.66 -3.75 -5.74
CA LEU A 92 -5.41 -4.14 -4.56
C LEU A 92 -5.18 -5.62 -4.27
N LEU A 93 -4.95 -5.93 -3.00
CA LEU A 93 -4.88 -7.30 -2.52
C LEU A 93 -6.28 -7.86 -2.28
N SER A 94 -6.46 -9.16 -2.53
CA SER A 94 -7.72 -9.84 -2.18
C SER A 94 -8.05 -9.67 -0.71
N GLY A 95 -9.33 -9.46 -0.42
CA GLY A 95 -9.89 -9.52 0.94
C GLY A 95 -10.10 -10.96 1.44
N ASN A 96 -10.00 -11.95 0.55
CA ASN A 96 -10.09 -13.35 0.94
C ASN A 96 -8.79 -13.81 1.59
N THR A 97 -8.85 -14.17 2.87
CA THR A 97 -7.72 -14.66 3.67
C THR A 97 -7.75 -16.18 3.85
N ALA A 98 -8.69 -16.87 3.21
CA ALA A 98 -8.81 -18.31 3.33
C ALA A 98 -7.66 -19.04 2.62
N LEU A 99 -7.21 -20.13 3.26
CA LEU A 99 -6.29 -21.06 2.64
C LEU A 99 -7.08 -22.23 2.05
N LYS A 100 -6.80 -22.55 0.78
CA LYS A 100 -7.25 -23.78 0.13
C LYS A 100 -6.49 -24.99 0.66
N GLY A 101 -5.21 -24.79 0.99
CA GLY A 101 -4.34 -25.84 1.51
C GLY A 101 -3.24 -25.28 2.41
N LEU A 102 -2.83 -26.06 3.38
CA LEU A 102 -1.66 -25.82 4.23
C LEU A 102 -0.92 -27.15 4.42
N TYR A 103 0.27 -27.24 3.85
CA TYR A 103 1.06 -28.47 3.89
C TYR A 103 2.35 -28.22 4.66
N VAL A 104 2.59 -29.02 5.67
CA VAL A 104 3.86 -29.08 6.40
C VAL A 104 4.55 -30.38 5.98
N SER A 105 5.82 -30.30 5.62
CA SER A 105 6.53 -31.45 5.08
C SER A 105 7.95 -31.56 5.63
N SER A 106 8.37 -32.78 5.82
CA SER A 106 9.77 -33.15 6.09
C SER A 106 10.62 -33.24 4.82
N SER A 107 10.06 -32.97 3.65
CA SER A 107 10.75 -33.01 2.34
C SER A 107 10.78 -31.62 1.71
N ASP A 108 11.84 -31.32 0.99
CA ASP A 108 12.01 -30.13 0.14
C ASP A 108 11.28 -30.24 -1.21
N LYS A 109 10.60 -31.36 -1.44
CA LYS A 109 9.77 -31.57 -2.64
C LYS A 109 8.29 -31.49 -2.26
N TYR A 110 7.57 -30.60 -2.91
CA TYR A 110 6.11 -30.50 -2.77
C TYR A 110 5.43 -31.86 -2.98
N GLY A 111 4.45 -32.18 -2.13
CA GLY A 111 3.70 -33.44 -2.17
C GLY A 111 4.44 -34.65 -1.63
N LYS A 112 5.65 -34.50 -1.10
CA LYS A 112 6.42 -35.57 -0.46
C LYS A 112 6.60 -35.30 1.03
N GLY A 113 6.59 -36.34 1.85
CA GLY A 113 6.83 -36.24 3.31
C GLY A 113 5.81 -35.36 4.03
N ILE A 114 4.58 -35.25 3.55
CA ILE A 114 3.51 -34.46 4.15
C ILE A 114 3.20 -34.98 5.55
N LEU A 115 3.21 -34.08 6.53
CA LEU A 115 2.84 -34.36 7.91
C LEU A 115 1.33 -34.07 8.10
N LYS A 116 0.71 -34.87 8.95
CA LYS A 116 -0.69 -34.65 9.30
C LYS A 116 -0.81 -33.41 10.19
N LEU A 117 -1.72 -32.50 9.83
CA LEU A 117 -2.09 -31.38 10.68
C LEU A 117 -3.14 -31.82 11.72
N SER A 118 -3.08 -31.21 12.89
CA SER A 118 -4.09 -31.31 13.94
C SER A 118 -4.41 -29.90 14.48
N PRO A 119 -5.65 -29.44 14.42
CA PRO A 119 -6.78 -30.02 13.68
C PRO A 119 -6.56 -30.05 12.18
N ASP A 120 -7.42 -30.74 11.44
CA ASP A 120 -7.45 -30.63 9.98
C ASP A 120 -7.74 -29.19 9.56
N LEU A 121 -7.22 -28.79 8.38
CA LEU A 121 -7.44 -27.44 7.86
C LEU A 121 -8.93 -27.13 7.72
N ALA A 122 -9.37 -26.06 8.36
CA ALA A 122 -10.74 -25.56 8.29
C ALA A 122 -10.73 -24.01 8.41
N PRO A 123 -11.71 -23.30 7.80
CA PRO A 123 -11.73 -21.82 7.75
C PRO A 123 -11.79 -21.15 9.13
N ASP A 124 -12.34 -21.82 10.12
CA ASP A 124 -12.47 -21.34 11.50
C ASP A 124 -11.24 -21.64 12.39
N LYS A 125 -10.22 -22.25 11.85
CA LYS A 125 -9.01 -22.66 12.59
C LYS A 125 -7.85 -21.73 12.27
N GLU A 126 -7.24 -21.21 13.33
CA GLU A 126 -6.09 -20.32 13.26
C GLU A 126 -4.77 -20.96 13.69
N LYS A 127 -4.86 -22.12 14.33
CA LYS A 127 -3.70 -22.83 14.89
C LYS A 127 -3.71 -24.29 14.49
N PHE A 128 -2.57 -24.75 14.02
CA PHE A 128 -2.36 -26.11 13.56
C PHE A 128 -1.07 -26.66 14.17
N GLU A 129 -1.06 -27.93 14.47
CA GLU A 129 0.11 -28.65 14.94
C GLU A 129 0.46 -29.74 13.93
N ALA A 130 1.73 -29.97 13.74
CA ALA A 130 2.25 -31.09 12.98
C ALA A 130 3.36 -31.75 13.78
N SER A 131 3.28 -33.06 13.97
CA SER A 131 4.30 -33.84 14.69
C SER A 131 5.25 -34.51 13.70
N TYR A 132 6.53 -34.41 13.97
CA TYR A 132 7.59 -35.05 13.22
C TYR A 132 8.59 -35.69 14.17
N ASP A 133 8.79 -36.99 14.02
CA ASP A 133 9.66 -37.82 14.86
C ASP A 133 10.99 -38.19 14.20
N GLY A 134 11.26 -37.62 13.02
CA GLY A 134 12.48 -37.86 12.28
C GLY A 134 13.66 -37.00 12.72
N GLU A 135 14.84 -37.27 12.15
CA GLU A 135 16.10 -36.57 12.45
C GLU A 135 16.30 -35.26 11.64
N ARG A 136 15.37 -34.86 10.81
CA ARG A 136 15.46 -33.64 10.01
C ARG A 136 15.44 -32.40 10.89
N GLN A 137 16.30 -31.42 10.54
CA GLN A 137 16.41 -30.16 11.25
C GLN A 137 15.58 -29.03 10.61
N SER A 138 14.88 -29.31 9.50
CA SER A 138 14.05 -28.34 8.81
C SER A 138 12.76 -28.95 8.31
N LEU A 139 11.70 -28.17 8.39
CA LEU A 139 10.40 -28.46 7.78
C LEU A 139 10.09 -27.42 6.74
N ASN A 140 9.38 -27.81 5.72
CA ASN A 140 8.88 -26.91 4.70
C ASN A 140 7.39 -26.67 4.89
N ILE A 141 6.93 -25.44 4.69
CA ILE A 141 5.52 -25.09 4.74
C ILE A 141 5.13 -24.56 3.37
N TRP A 142 4.08 -25.14 2.81
CA TRP A 142 3.46 -24.68 1.56
C TRP A 142 2.01 -24.30 1.81
N PRO A 143 1.72 -23.02 2.01
CA PRO A 143 0.37 -22.52 2.03
C PRO A 143 -0.15 -22.37 0.60
N GLU A 144 -1.38 -22.80 0.36
CA GLU A 144 -2.11 -22.53 -0.88
C GLU A 144 -3.25 -21.58 -0.57
N VAL A 145 -3.29 -20.44 -1.24
CA VAL A 145 -4.37 -19.45 -1.13
C VAL A 145 -5.60 -19.94 -1.90
N GLU A 146 -6.79 -19.62 -1.40
CA GLU A 146 -8.03 -19.92 -2.11
C GLU A 146 -8.26 -18.99 -3.29
N ASP A 147 -7.94 -17.70 -3.12
CA ASP A 147 -8.01 -16.70 -4.17
C ASP A 147 -6.62 -16.43 -4.74
N GLU A 148 -6.43 -16.60 -6.05
CA GLU A 148 -5.16 -16.37 -6.76
C GLU A 148 -4.64 -14.94 -6.59
N LYS A 149 -5.50 -13.97 -6.25
CA LYS A 149 -5.14 -12.58 -5.98
C LYS A 149 -4.73 -12.33 -4.53
N ALA A 150 -4.90 -13.32 -3.65
CA ALA A 150 -4.40 -13.24 -2.28
C ALA A 150 -2.90 -13.49 -2.24
N SER A 151 -2.24 -12.92 -1.25
CA SER A 151 -0.84 -13.21 -0.95
C SER A 151 -0.70 -13.80 0.44
N VAL A 152 0.25 -14.71 0.61
CA VAL A 152 0.57 -15.30 1.90
C VAL A 152 2.06 -15.11 2.19
N LYS A 153 2.38 -14.75 3.44
CA LYS A 153 3.76 -14.67 3.93
C LYS A 153 3.92 -15.63 5.09
N VAL A 154 5.01 -16.39 5.07
CA VAL A 154 5.38 -17.31 6.15
C VAL A 154 6.50 -16.66 6.96
N TYR A 155 6.32 -16.58 8.27
CA TYR A 155 7.32 -16.03 9.19
C TYR A 155 7.72 -17.10 10.19
N ALA A 156 9.03 -17.26 10.41
CA ALA A 156 9.53 -18.04 11.53
C ALA A 156 9.45 -17.22 12.83
N ILE A 157 8.95 -17.85 13.89
CA ILE A 157 8.92 -17.25 15.23
C ILE A 157 10.12 -17.78 16.00
N SER A 158 10.87 -16.90 16.69
CA SER A 158 12.02 -17.27 17.52
C SER A 158 11.62 -18.27 18.60
N GLY A 159 12.41 -19.33 18.79
CA GLY A 159 12.16 -20.40 19.74
C GLY A 159 11.82 -21.75 19.10
N ILE A 160 11.63 -21.79 17.79
CA ILE A 160 11.56 -23.05 17.04
C ILE A 160 12.98 -23.60 16.95
N LYS A 161 13.25 -24.72 17.67
CA LYS A 161 14.57 -25.35 17.69
C LYS A 161 14.86 -26.20 16.46
N ALA A 162 13.87 -26.48 15.65
CA ALA A 162 14.00 -27.33 14.47
C ALA A 162 13.28 -26.64 13.29
N GLY A 163 14.06 -26.25 12.32
CA GLY A 163 13.58 -25.77 11.04
C GLY A 163 13.13 -24.30 11.03
N THR A 164 13.84 -23.52 10.26
CA THR A 164 13.38 -22.18 9.86
C THR A 164 12.51 -22.34 8.64
N VAL A 165 11.37 -21.67 8.66
CA VAL A 165 10.49 -21.59 7.52
C VAL A 165 10.31 -20.11 7.20
N GLU A 166 10.75 -19.70 6.05
CA GLU A 166 10.53 -18.38 5.46
C GLU A 166 9.48 -18.48 4.38
#